data_1e206647ae554b21933225c7f1377216
#
_entry.id   1e206647ae554b21933225c7f1377216
#
_cell.length_a   1.000
_cell.length_b   1.000
_cell.length_c   1.000
_cell.angle_alpha   90.00
_cell.angle_beta   90.00
_cell.angle_gamma   90.00
#
_symmetry.space_group_name_H-M   'P 1'
#
loop_
_entity.id
_entity.type
_entity.pdbx_description
1 polymer ?
#
loop_
_entity_poly.entity_id
_entity_poly.type
_entity_poly.pdbx_seq_one_letter_code
_entity_poly.pdbx_strand_id
1 'polypeptide(L)'
;MRERIPLNGKLIAGGAAISFVIALGLLGPHLWDVAQARIASCPLNLPPYGFQPPGPGFQPAQPNHPLGTESSGRDILALIITGTPNSLLVGVIAAAIGIAVGTLLGVTAGFVGGWPDAVIRIASDSVITIPSLAVLIVISSYVREIDISSMGLLLALFAWPGPARVIRAQVLSLRERGYVQMARLSGVSTFKIMIFELLPNLMPYLAANFTGSVSANILAATGLEALGLGPSRVPTLGMTIFYAIRGAAILRGMWWWWGLPILMLILIFSGLFLLTIGLDEVANPRLRGIKEMT
;
A
#
# COMPACT_ATOMS: atom_id res chain seq x y z
N MET A 1 17.46 15.62 24.76
CA MET A 1 18.11 15.96 23.48
C MET A 1 17.23 15.41 22.36
N ARG A 2 16.61 16.27 21.56
CA ARG A 2 15.95 15.83 20.32
C ARG A 2 17.06 15.58 19.30
N GLU A 3 17.47 14.33 19.15
CA GLU A 3 18.32 13.95 18.00
C GLU A 3 17.50 14.24 16.74
N ARG A 4 18.01 15.17 15.93
CA ARG A 4 17.45 15.42 14.60
C ARG A 4 17.57 14.12 13.83
N ILE A 5 16.44 13.57 13.39
CA ILE A 5 16.42 12.42 12.47
C ILE A 5 17.27 12.86 11.27
N PRO A 6 18.43 12.25 11.02
CA PRO A 6 19.24 12.62 9.88
C PRO A 6 18.44 12.26 8.63
N LEU A 7 18.04 13.28 7.89
CA LEU A 7 17.34 13.16 6.62
C LEU A 7 18.25 12.41 5.64
N ASN A 8 17.95 11.12 5.45
CA ASN A 8 18.63 10.31 4.44
C ASN A 8 18.00 10.62 3.07
N GLY A 9 18.83 10.70 2.01
CA GLY A 9 18.33 10.93 0.66
C GLY A 9 17.19 10.00 0.22
N LYS A 10 17.18 8.76 0.74
CA LYS A 10 16.10 7.79 0.50
C LYS A 10 14.78 8.20 1.12
N LEU A 11 14.79 8.72 2.37
CA LEU A 11 13.59 9.24 3.03
C LEU A 11 13.04 10.46 2.30
N ILE A 12 13.92 11.33 1.82
CA ILE A 12 13.51 12.52 1.06
C ILE A 12 12.88 12.10 -0.27
N ALA A 13 13.55 11.23 -1.03
CA ALA A 13 13.05 10.78 -2.33
C ALA A 13 11.73 9.98 -2.20
N GLY A 14 11.67 9.03 -1.25
CA GLY A 14 10.45 8.27 -0.98
C GLY A 14 9.31 9.15 -0.46
N GLY A 15 9.62 10.07 0.46
CA GLY A 15 8.67 11.05 0.97
C GLY A 15 8.15 11.98 -0.13
N ALA A 16 9.01 12.46 -1.03
CA ALA A 16 8.61 13.27 -2.17
C ALA A 16 7.67 12.52 -3.12
N ALA A 17 7.98 11.26 -3.44
CA ALA A 17 7.14 10.43 -4.31
C ALA A 17 5.73 10.22 -3.71
N ILE A 18 5.64 9.87 -2.42
CA ILE A 18 4.34 9.67 -1.77
C ILE A 18 3.60 11.00 -1.56
N SER A 19 4.32 12.08 -1.23
CA SER A 19 3.73 13.43 -1.15
C SER A 19 3.17 13.88 -2.50
N PHE A 20 3.84 13.57 -3.61
CA PHE A 20 3.33 13.82 -4.96
C PHE A 20 2.01 13.06 -5.20
N VAL A 21 1.92 11.77 -4.83
CA VAL A 21 0.70 10.97 -4.96
C VAL A 21 -0.45 11.56 -4.13
N ILE A 22 -0.16 11.98 -2.89
CA ILE A 22 -1.14 12.61 -2.02
C ILE A 22 -1.57 13.98 -2.60
N ALA A 23 -0.62 14.79 -3.04
CA ALA A 23 -0.90 16.08 -3.68
C ALA A 23 -1.73 15.93 -4.96
N LEU A 24 -1.45 14.89 -5.77
CA LEU A 24 -2.25 14.56 -6.95
C LEU A 24 -3.72 14.30 -6.58
N GLY A 25 -3.97 13.57 -5.49
CA GLY A 25 -5.33 13.31 -5.00
C GLY A 25 -6.04 14.53 -4.44
N LEU A 26 -5.31 15.40 -3.74
CA LEU A 26 -5.89 16.58 -3.09
C LEU A 26 -6.06 17.78 -4.05
N LEU A 27 -5.05 18.04 -4.87
CA LEU A 27 -5.01 19.20 -5.76
C LEU A 27 -5.54 18.87 -7.16
N GLY A 28 -5.36 17.63 -7.63
CA GLY A 28 -5.76 17.19 -8.96
C GLY A 28 -7.22 17.48 -9.30
N PRO A 29 -8.20 17.20 -8.41
CA PRO A 29 -9.61 17.50 -8.64
C PRO A 29 -9.93 18.99 -8.78
N HIS A 30 -9.06 19.88 -8.31
CA HIS A 30 -9.19 21.33 -8.50
C HIS A 30 -8.57 21.82 -9.81
N LEU A 31 -7.65 21.04 -10.38
CA LEU A 31 -6.92 21.38 -11.61
C LEU A 31 -7.51 20.71 -12.84
N TRP A 32 -8.23 19.58 -12.67
CA TRP A 32 -8.80 18.80 -13.75
C TRP A 32 -10.19 18.29 -13.42
N ASP A 33 -11.06 18.26 -14.41
CA ASP A 33 -12.44 17.76 -14.24
C ASP A 33 -12.46 16.24 -14.05
N VAL A 34 -12.55 15.80 -12.80
CA VAL A 34 -12.61 14.37 -12.44
C VAL A 34 -13.94 13.71 -12.84
N ALA A 35 -14.97 14.45 -13.24
CA ALA A 35 -16.19 13.89 -13.80
C ALA A 35 -15.91 13.14 -15.12
N GLN A 36 -14.84 13.50 -15.81
CA GLN A 36 -14.35 12.81 -17.01
C GLN A 36 -13.80 11.39 -16.75
N ALA A 37 -13.67 10.98 -15.49
CA ALA A 37 -13.40 9.59 -15.12
C ALA A 37 -14.65 8.68 -15.19
N ARG A 38 -15.83 9.23 -15.49
CA ARG A 38 -17.07 8.46 -15.66
C ARG A 38 -17.17 7.86 -17.05
N ILE A 39 -17.84 6.72 -17.16
CA ILE A 39 -18.12 6.05 -18.43
C ILE A 39 -18.93 6.98 -19.34
N ALA A 40 -18.56 7.02 -20.62
CA ALA A 40 -19.22 7.82 -21.68
C ALA A 40 -19.21 9.35 -21.43
N SER A 41 -18.26 9.85 -20.63
CA SER A 41 -18.09 11.29 -20.40
C SER A 41 -17.24 11.98 -21.45
N CYS A 42 -16.44 11.21 -22.23
CA CYS A 42 -15.48 11.71 -23.21
C CYS A 42 -15.58 10.90 -24.51
N PRO A 43 -15.04 11.44 -25.63
CA PRO A 43 -14.91 10.66 -26.86
C PRO A 43 -14.08 9.40 -26.65
N LEU A 44 -14.42 8.33 -27.40
CA LEU A 44 -13.78 7.03 -27.27
C LEU A 44 -12.43 7.00 -27.97
N ASN A 45 -11.45 6.30 -27.37
CA ASN A 45 -10.18 5.95 -28.02
C ASN A 45 -9.38 7.15 -28.54
N LEU A 46 -9.40 8.28 -27.83
CA LEU A 46 -8.51 9.39 -28.18
C LEU A 46 -7.06 9.02 -27.82
N PRO A 47 -6.10 9.24 -28.72
CA PRO A 47 -4.69 9.12 -28.37
C PRO A 47 -4.24 10.32 -27.52
N PRO A 48 -3.11 10.23 -26.80
CA PRO A 48 -2.49 11.37 -26.15
C PRO A 48 -2.18 12.50 -27.13
N TYR A 49 -2.26 13.74 -26.62
CA TYR A 49 -1.97 14.92 -27.44
C TYR A 49 -0.56 14.83 -28.06
N GLY A 50 -0.45 15.08 -29.36
CA GLY A 50 0.80 14.96 -30.12
C GLY A 50 1.15 13.54 -30.57
N PHE A 51 0.33 12.52 -30.26
CA PHE A 51 0.55 11.15 -30.71
C PHE A 51 -0.57 10.69 -31.63
N GLN A 52 -0.21 10.07 -32.76
CA GLN A 52 -1.16 9.42 -33.66
C GLN A 52 -0.81 7.94 -33.76
N PRO A 53 -1.64 7.04 -33.22
CA PRO A 53 -1.39 5.62 -33.32
C PRO A 53 -1.57 5.17 -34.77
N PRO A 54 -0.78 4.20 -35.23
CA PRO A 54 -0.96 3.60 -36.53
C PRO A 54 -2.24 2.74 -36.53
N GLY A 55 -3.15 2.99 -37.47
CA GLY A 55 -4.30 2.14 -37.73
C GLY A 55 -5.65 2.90 -37.77
N PRO A 56 -6.67 2.26 -38.36
CA PRO A 56 -8.01 2.79 -38.45
C PRO A 56 -8.72 2.71 -37.08
N GLY A 57 -9.61 3.65 -36.82
CA GLY A 57 -10.50 3.62 -35.64
C GLY A 57 -10.07 4.53 -34.46
N PHE A 58 -9.01 5.31 -34.62
CA PHE A 58 -8.65 6.37 -33.67
C PHE A 58 -9.13 7.72 -34.16
N GLN A 59 -9.68 8.49 -33.23
CA GLN A 59 -9.99 9.89 -33.47
C GLN A 59 -8.70 10.74 -33.36
N PRO A 60 -8.65 11.93 -33.97
CA PRO A 60 -7.53 12.85 -33.78
C PRO A 60 -7.36 13.22 -32.30
N ALA A 61 -6.11 13.32 -31.85
CA ALA A 61 -5.80 13.78 -30.49
C ALA A 61 -6.41 15.15 -30.22
N GLN A 62 -6.96 15.35 -29.03
CA GLN A 62 -7.61 16.60 -28.63
C GLN A 62 -6.88 17.23 -27.43
N PRO A 63 -6.72 18.59 -27.43
CA PRO A 63 -6.03 19.26 -26.32
C PRO A 63 -6.71 19.09 -24.96
N ASN A 64 -8.04 18.89 -24.95
CA ASN A 64 -8.82 18.66 -23.74
C ASN A 64 -8.61 17.29 -23.10
N HIS A 65 -7.88 16.38 -23.76
CA HIS A 65 -7.56 15.03 -23.29
C HIS A 65 -6.06 14.76 -23.48
N PRO A 66 -5.18 15.41 -22.71
CA PRO A 66 -3.74 15.39 -22.97
C PRO A 66 -3.12 13.98 -22.89
N LEU A 67 -3.64 13.11 -22.05
CA LEU A 67 -3.22 11.73 -21.91
C LEU A 67 -4.12 10.74 -22.68
N GLY A 68 -5.06 11.26 -23.47
CA GLY A 68 -5.99 10.43 -24.24
C GLY A 68 -7.15 9.88 -23.43
N THR A 69 -7.99 9.07 -24.09
CA THR A 69 -9.15 8.40 -23.49
C THR A 69 -9.14 6.90 -23.76
N GLU A 70 -9.94 6.19 -22.99
CA GLU A 70 -10.10 4.75 -23.15
C GLU A 70 -11.35 4.36 -23.96
N SER A 71 -11.54 3.04 -24.16
CA SER A 71 -12.64 2.51 -24.97
C SER A 71 -14.04 2.71 -24.38
N SER A 72 -14.15 3.01 -23.09
CA SER A 72 -15.46 3.32 -22.46
C SER A 72 -15.71 4.84 -22.38
N GLY A 73 -14.85 5.67 -23.00
CA GLY A 73 -14.99 7.14 -22.99
C GLY A 73 -14.70 7.76 -21.63
N ARG A 74 -13.63 7.27 -20.94
CA ARG A 74 -13.10 7.90 -19.72
C ARG A 74 -11.76 8.55 -20.04
N ASP A 75 -11.53 9.74 -19.49
CA ASP A 75 -10.25 10.45 -19.63
C ASP A 75 -9.17 9.81 -18.77
N ILE A 76 -8.00 9.50 -19.35
CA ILE A 76 -6.91 8.82 -18.64
C ILE A 76 -6.30 9.68 -17.56
N LEU A 77 -6.18 11.01 -17.76
CA LEU A 77 -5.65 11.90 -16.73
C LEU A 77 -6.60 11.95 -15.51
N ALA A 78 -7.92 12.03 -15.76
CA ALA A 78 -8.92 11.97 -14.69
C ALA A 78 -8.89 10.63 -13.95
N LEU A 79 -8.68 9.49 -14.66
CA LEU A 79 -8.50 8.18 -14.05
C LEU A 79 -7.25 8.11 -13.17
N ILE A 80 -6.14 8.72 -13.58
CA ILE A 80 -4.91 8.77 -12.80
C ILE A 80 -5.08 9.65 -11.56
N ILE A 81 -5.64 10.83 -11.71
CA ILE A 81 -5.88 11.77 -10.60
C ILE A 81 -6.73 11.13 -9.49
N THR A 82 -7.75 10.39 -9.88
CA THR A 82 -8.66 9.73 -8.92
C THR A 82 -8.17 8.35 -8.49
N GLY A 83 -7.68 7.54 -9.43
CA GLY A 83 -7.31 6.15 -9.19
C GLY A 83 -6.04 5.98 -8.37
N THR A 84 -5.06 6.87 -8.54
CA THR A 84 -3.78 6.78 -7.83
C THR A 84 -3.95 6.90 -6.31
N PRO A 85 -4.60 7.94 -5.77
CA PRO A 85 -4.83 8.04 -4.33
C PRO A 85 -5.78 6.95 -3.81
N ASN A 86 -6.76 6.50 -4.61
CA ASN A 86 -7.66 5.43 -4.22
C ASN A 86 -6.92 4.09 -4.04
N SER A 87 -6.00 3.76 -4.96
CA SER A 87 -5.16 2.56 -4.83
C SER A 87 -4.24 2.63 -3.60
N LEU A 88 -3.67 3.82 -3.32
CA LEU A 88 -2.88 4.03 -2.09
C LEU A 88 -3.76 3.86 -0.85
N LEU A 89 -4.98 4.40 -0.85
CA LEU A 89 -5.90 4.35 0.29
C LEU A 89 -6.32 2.91 0.64
N VAL A 90 -6.59 2.07 -0.35
CA VAL A 90 -6.84 0.63 -0.13
C VAL A 90 -5.68 -0.02 0.63
N GLY A 91 -4.44 0.20 0.17
CA GLY A 91 -3.25 -0.34 0.82
C GLY A 91 -3.05 0.19 2.24
N VAL A 92 -3.30 1.48 2.46
CA VAL A 92 -3.19 2.14 3.78
C VAL A 92 -4.22 1.58 4.75
N ILE A 93 -5.49 1.41 4.36
CA ILE A 93 -6.54 0.84 5.22
C ILE A 93 -6.15 -0.58 5.64
N ALA A 94 -5.77 -1.42 4.69
CA ALA A 94 -5.37 -2.80 4.97
C ALA A 94 -4.14 -2.88 5.88
N ALA A 95 -3.11 -2.07 5.61
CA ALA A 95 -1.89 -2.01 6.40
C ALA A 95 -2.14 -1.46 7.81
N ALA A 96 -2.95 -0.42 7.96
CA ALA A 96 -3.25 0.17 9.27
C ALA A 96 -3.93 -0.85 10.20
N ILE A 97 -4.93 -1.56 9.70
CA ILE A 97 -5.62 -2.60 10.46
C ILE A 97 -4.67 -3.79 10.72
N GLY A 98 -3.96 -4.25 9.69
CA GLY A 98 -3.03 -5.36 9.80
C GLY A 98 -1.91 -5.10 10.80
N ILE A 99 -1.30 -3.91 10.79
CA ILE A 99 -0.26 -3.51 11.75
C ILE A 99 -0.84 -3.34 13.15
N ALA A 100 -2.02 -2.73 13.31
CA ALA A 100 -2.64 -2.55 14.62
C ALA A 100 -2.93 -3.91 15.29
N VAL A 101 -3.60 -4.82 14.56
CA VAL A 101 -3.90 -6.18 15.05
C VAL A 101 -2.60 -6.98 15.25
N GLY A 102 -1.69 -6.94 14.28
CA GLY A 102 -0.41 -7.63 14.35
C GLY A 102 0.46 -7.14 15.51
N THR A 103 0.46 -5.83 15.81
CA THR A 103 1.18 -5.26 16.96
C THR A 103 0.57 -5.75 18.27
N LEU A 104 -0.74 -5.67 18.42
CA LEU A 104 -1.43 -6.13 19.62
C LEU A 104 -1.11 -7.61 19.90
N LEU A 105 -1.26 -8.46 18.89
CA LEU A 105 -1.00 -9.89 19.01
C LEU A 105 0.48 -10.19 19.20
N GLY A 106 1.37 -9.54 18.44
CA GLY A 106 2.82 -9.73 18.53
C GLY A 106 3.41 -9.31 19.87
N VAL A 107 2.99 -8.16 20.40
CA VAL A 107 3.40 -7.69 21.73
C VAL A 107 2.90 -8.64 22.82
N THR A 108 1.65 -9.06 22.74
CA THR A 108 1.07 -10.03 23.69
C THR A 108 1.82 -11.36 23.67
N ALA A 109 2.02 -11.94 22.49
CA ALA A 109 2.73 -13.20 22.32
C ALA A 109 4.18 -13.12 22.83
N GLY A 110 4.92 -12.08 22.44
CA GLY A 110 6.33 -11.94 22.79
C GLY A 110 6.58 -11.61 24.27
N PHE A 111 5.70 -10.83 24.91
CA PHE A 111 5.90 -10.38 26.27
C PHE A 111 5.29 -11.31 27.31
N VAL A 112 4.06 -11.78 27.14
CA VAL A 112 3.36 -12.69 28.05
C VAL A 112 3.96 -14.09 27.95
N GLY A 113 4.18 -14.57 26.72
CA GLY A 113 4.69 -15.93 26.48
C GLY A 113 3.66 -17.01 26.82
N GLY A 114 4.13 -18.25 27.03
CA GLY A 114 3.28 -19.36 27.45
C GLY A 114 2.24 -19.75 26.42
N TRP A 115 1.01 -20.08 26.87
CA TRP A 115 -0.08 -20.51 25.98
C TRP A 115 -0.58 -19.39 25.01
N PRO A 116 -0.67 -18.10 25.40
CA PRO A 116 -1.06 -17.06 24.45
C PRO A 116 -0.08 -16.97 23.27
N ASP A 117 1.22 -17.10 23.54
CA ASP A 117 2.24 -17.14 22.48
C ASP A 117 2.04 -18.34 21.55
N ALA A 118 1.80 -19.53 22.11
CA ALA A 118 1.58 -20.74 21.31
C ALA A 118 0.35 -20.61 20.39
N VAL A 119 -0.77 -20.10 20.93
CA VAL A 119 -2.01 -19.93 20.16
C VAL A 119 -1.84 -18.88 19.06
N ILE A 120 -1.28 -17.70 19.37
CA ILE A 120 -1.11 -16.62 18.39
C ILE A 120 -0.14 -17.06 17.29
N ARG A 121 0.92 -17.77 17.63
CA ARG A 121 1.88 -18.31 16.66
C ARG A 121 1.22 -19.33 15.74
N ILE A 122 0.49 -20.31 16.29
CA ILE A 122 -0.20 -21.31 15.48
C ILE A 122 -1.23 -20.64 14.55
N ALA A 123 -2.02 -19.69 15.05
CA ALA A 123 -2.97 -18.95 14.24
C ALA A 123 -2.29 -18.16 13.12
N SER A 124 -1.19 -17.43 13.41
CA SER A 124 -0.41 -16.71 12.42
C SER A 124 0.18 -17.62 11.36
N ASP A 125 0.77 -18.74 11.77
CA ASP A 125 1.37 -19.72 10.87
C ASP A 125 0.31 -20.40 9.99
N SER A 126 -0.88 -20.69 10.54
CA SER A 126 -2.00 -21.24 9.79
C SER A 126 -2.49 -20.28 8.72
N VAL A 127 -2.65 -19.00 9.05
CA VAL A 127 -3.11 -17.99 8.08
C VAL A 127 -2.07 -17.73 6.99
N ILE A 128 -0.78 -17.74 7.31
CA ILE A 128 0.30 -17.54 6.31
C ILE A 128 0.38 -18.72 5.32
N THR A 129 0.08 -19.94 5.75
CA THR A 129 0.09 -21.11 4.87
C THR A 129 -1.08 -21.15 3.89
N ILE A 130 -2.17 -20.45 4.20
CA ILE A 130 -3.32 -20.34 3.30
C ILE A 130 -2.96 -19.37 2.16
N PRO A 131 -3.17 -19.75 0.87
CA PRO A 131 -2.95 -18.85 -0.25
C PRO A 131 -3.99 -17.73 -0.24
N SER A 132 -3.63 -16.60 0.39
CA SER A 132 -4.55 -15.48 0.67
C SER A 132 -5.25 -14.96 -0.58
N LEU A 133 -4.56 -14.84 -1.71
CA LEU A 133 -5.18 -14.41 -2.98
C LEU A 133 -6.30 -15.36 -3.41
N ALA A 134 -6.12 -16.68 -3.31
CA ALA A 134 -7.16 -17.63 -3.70
C ALA A 134 -8.42 -17.49 -2.83
N VAL A 135 -8.23 -17.32 -1.52
CA VAL A 135 -9.37 -17.10 -0.60
C VAL A 135 -10.04 -15.76 -0.86
N LEU A 136 -9.26 -14.71 -1.09
CA LEU A 136 -9.79 -13.38 -1.41
C LEU A 136 -10.58 -13.36 -2.72
N ILE A 137 -10.15 -14.10 -3.75
CA ILE A 137 -10.91 -14.27 -5.00
C ILE A 137 -12.30 -14.88 -4.69
N VAL A 138 -12.33 -15.95 -3.90
CA VAL A 138 -13.60 -16.59 -3.52
C VAL A 138 -14.48 -15.62 -2.74
N ILE A 139 -13.96 -14.98 -1.69
CA ILE A 139 -14.75 -14.05 -0.88
C ILE A 139 -15.26 -12.88 -1.74
N SER A 140 -14.40 -12.28 -2.56
CA SER A 140 -14.75 -11.14 -3.41
C SER A 140 -15.84 -11.48 -4.42
N SER A 141 -15.92 -12.73 -4.88
CA SER A 141 -16.96 -13.17 -5.83
C SER A 141 -18.38 -13.20 -5.22
N TYR A 142 -18.48 -13.27 -3.89
CA TYR A 142 -19.76 -13.22 -3.15
C TYR A 142 -20.16 -11.81 -2.72
N VAL A 143 -19.24 -10.87 -2.72
CA VAL A 143 -19.50 -9.47 -2.35
C VAL A 143 -20.08 -8.75 -3.58
N ARG A 144 -21.36 -8.34 -3.49
CA ARG A 144 -22.06 -7.73 -4.63
C ARG A 144 -21.46 -6.41 -5.10
N GLU A 145 -20.96 -5.60 -4.18
CA GLU A 145 -20.36 -4.31 -4.47
C GLU A 145 -19.14 -4.14 -3.56
N ILE A 146 -17.99 -4.02 -4.19
CA ILE A 146 -16.73 -3.73 -3.52
C ILE A 146 -16.45 -2.23 -3.68
N ASP A 147 -16.29 -1.53 -2.56
CA ASP A 147 -15.80 -0.16 -2.50
C ASP A 147 -14.35 -0.14 -1.96
N ILE A 148 -13.76 1.05 -1.85
CA ILE A 148 -12.41 1.24 -1.34
C ILE A 148 -12.24 0.67 0.08
N SER A 149 -13.23 0.91 0.94
CA SER A 149 -13.20 0.50 2.34
C SER A 149 -13.34 -1.01 2.49
N SER A 150 -14.31 -1.61 1.80
CA SER A 150 -14.52 -3.07 1.82
C SER A 150 -13.32 -3.81 1.22
N MET A 151 -12.70 -3.27 0.17
CA MET A 151 -11.47 -3.84 -0.39
C MET A 151 -10.33 -3.82 0.62
N GLY A 152 -10.12 -2.68 1.30
CA GLY A 152 -9.13 -2.56 2.37
C GLY A 152 -9.38 -3.52 3.53
N LEU A 153 -10.65 -3.69 3.95
CA LEU A 153 -11.04 -4.63 5.01
C LEU A 153 -10.82 -6.09 4.60
N LEU A 154 -11.16 -6.48 3.37
CA LEU A 154 -10.90 -7.82 2.85
C LEU A 154 -9.41 -8.18 2.90
N LEU A 155 -8.55 -7.25 2.46
CA LEU A 155 -7.11 -7.44 2.53
C LEU A 155 -6.59 -7.49 3.97
N ALA A 156 -7.16 -6.70 4.88
CA ALA A 156 -6.77 -6.66 6.28
C ALA A 156 -6.94 -8.02 6.99
N LEU A 157 -7.85 -8.88 6.54
CA LEU A 157 -8.04 -10.23 7.08
C LEU A 157 -6.75 -11.07 7.02
N PHE A 158 -5.90 -10.82 6.04
CA PHE A 158 -4.65 -11.54 5.83
C PHE A 158 -3.40 -10.67 6.08
N ALA A 159 -3.56 -9.40 6.42
CA ALA A 159 -2.44 -8.46 6.58
C ALA A 159 -1.76 -8.50 7.96
N TRP A 160 -2.38 -9.10 8.99
CA TRP A 160 -1.90 -9.06 10.38
C TRP A 160 -0.83 -10.10 10.74
N PRO A 161 -0.76 -11.33 10.14
CA PRO A 161 0.13 -12.39 10.63
C PRO A 161 1.61 -12.08 10.45
N GLY A 162 1.97 -11.45 9.32
CA GLY A 162 3.34 -10.99 9.06
C GLY A 162 3.85 -10.03 10.14
N PRO A 163 3.18 -8.89 10.35
CA PRO A 163 3.49 -7.96 11.43
C PRO A 163 3.50 -8.61 12.81
N ALA A 164 2.53 -9.48 13.14
CA ALA A 164 2.50 -10.16 14.43
C ALA A 164 3.78 -10.97 14.69
N ARG A 165 4.28 -11.69 13.69
CA ARG A 165 5.51 -12.48 13.78
C ARG A 165 6.74 -11.60 13.97
N VAL A 166 6.88 -10.54 13.18
CA VAL A 166 8.03 -9.63 13.25
C VAL A 166 8.06 -8.90 14.58
N ILE A 167 6.92 -8.37 15.04
CA ILE A 167 6.83 -7.65 16.30
C ILE A 167 7.06 -8.57 17.49
N ARG A 168 6.54 -9.80 17.45
CA ARG A 168 6.85 -10.82 18.46
C ARG A 168 8.36 -11.03 18.60
N ALA A 169 9.08 -11.17 17.49
CA ALA A 169 10.54 -11.38 17.51
C ALA A 169 11.27 -10.17 18.14
N GLN A 170 10.84 -8.95 17.83
CA GLN A 170 11.40 -7.73 18.43
C GLN A 170 11.11 -7.66 19.94
N VAL A 171 9.88 -7.98 20.36
CA VAL A 171 9.50 -7.98 21.78
C VAL A 171 10.27 -9.01 22.58
N LEU A 172 10.55 -10.20 22.04
CA LEU A 172 11.40 -11.19 22.68
C LEU A 172 12.81 -10.65 22.98
N SER A 173 13.37 -9.83 22.10
CA SER A 173 14.65 -9.16 22.33
C SER A 173 14.54 -8.01 23.34
N LEU A 174 13.48 -7.22 23.26
CA LEU A 174 13.29 -6.05 24.12
C LEU A 174 12.98 -6.42 25.56
N ARG A 175 12.25 -7.49 25.82
CA ARG A 175 11.86 -7.92 27.18
C ARG A 175 13.06 -8.29 28.07
N GLU A 176 14.20 -8.64 27.45
CA GLU A 176 15.45 -8.97 28.16
C GLU A 176 16.31 -7.73 28.45
N ARG A 177 15.88 -6.54 28.04
CA ARG A 177 16.60 -5.28 28.30
C ARG A 177 16.47 -4.85 29.76
N GLY A 178 17.56 -4.29 30.29
CA GLY A 178 17.64 -3.88 31.71
C GLY A 178 16.52 -2.96 32.17
N TYR A 179 16.05 -2.00 31.32
CA TYR A 179 14.95 -1.11 31.68
C TYR A 179 13.62 -1.85 31.87
N VAL A 180 13.35 -2.90 31.08
CA VAL A 180 12.15 -3.74 31.23
C VAL A 180 12.24 -4.58 32.50
N GLN A 181 13.43 -5.13 32.79
CA GLN A 181 13.66 -5.92 34.01
C GLN A 181 13.51 -5.03 35.26
N MET A 182 14.07 -3.82 35.24
CA MET A 182 13.89 -2.85 36.34
C MET A 182 12.42 -2.48 36.55
N ALA A 183 11.65 -2.23 35.46
CA ALA A 183 10.22 -1.96 35.55
C ALA A 183 9.46 -3.14 36.20
N ARG A 184 9.79 -4.38 35.86
CA ARG A 184 9.22 -5.59 36.49
C ARG A 184 9.54 -5.66 37.97
N LEU A 185 10.82 -5.46 38.34
CA LEU A 185 11.26 -5.49 39.77
C LEU A 185 10.61 -4.37 40.58
N SER A 186 10.33 -3.25 39.96
CA SER A 186 9.60 -2.12 40.58
C SER A 186 8.09 -2.34 40.71
N GLY A 187 7.57 -3.53 40.33
CA GLY A 187 6.15 -3.87 40.45
C GLY A 187 5.24 -3.22 39.40
N VAL A 188 5.78 -2.69 38.31
CA VAL A 188 4.98 -2.13 37.21
C VAL A 188 4.17 -3.24 36.53
N SER A 189 2.87 -3.01 36.35
CA SER A 189 1.99 -4.03 35.75
C SER A 189 2.39 -4.35 34.29
N THR A 190 2.21 -5.62 33.90
CA THR A 190 2.48 -6.13 32.54
C THR A 190 1.93 -5.22 31.45
N PHE A 191 0.67 -4.79 31.57
CA PHE A 191 0.03 -3.93 30.58
C PHE A 191 0.72 -2.56 30.47
N LYS A 192 1.12 -1.95 31.61
CA LYS A 192 1.86 -0.68 31.60
C LYS A 192 3.22 -0.83 30.93
N ILE A 193 3.94 -1.92 31.18
CA ILE A 193 5.22 -2.19 30.52
C ILE A 193 5.03 -2.31 29.02
N MET A 194 4.01 -3.05 28.57
CA MET A 194 3.72 -3.23 27.14
C MET A 194 3.46 -1.89 26.42
N ILE A 195 2.67 -1.01 27.04
CA ILE A 195 2.26 0.27 26.42
C ILE A 195 3.35 1.35 26.56
N PHE A 196 3.97 1.48 27.72
CA PHE A 196 4.83 2.64 28.01
C PHE A 196 6.33 2.36 27.84
N GLU A 197 6.73 1.08 27.91
CA GLU A 197 8.14 0.71 27.77
C GLU A 197 8.43 0.04 26.41
N LEU A 198 7.57 -0.90 25.96
CA LEU A 198 7.84 -1.65 24.72
C LEU A 198 7.34 -0.90 23.48
N LEU A 199 6.10 -0.44 23.47
CA LEU A 199 5.48 0.16 22.29
C LEU A 199 6.23 1.39 21.77
N PRO A 200 6.70 2.36 22.60
CA PRO A 200 7.49 3.48 22.11
C PRO A 200 8.82 3.06 21.48
N ASN A 201 9.46 2.01 22.01
CA ASN A 201 10.70 1.47 21.45
C ASN A 201 10.50 0.67 20.16
N LEU A 202 9.26 0.24 19.88
CA LEU A 202 8.88 -0.44 18.64
C LEU A 202 8.49 0.54 17.52
N MET A 203 8.21 1.81 17.82
CA MET A 203 7.69 2.79 16.85
C MET A 203 8.51 2.88 15.55
N PRO A 204 9.86 2.91 15.56
CA PRO A 204 10.63 2.93 14.32
C PRO A 204 10.41 1.68 13.47
N TYR A 205 10.33 0.50 14.10
CA TYR A 205 10.03 -0.76 13.41
C TYR A 205 8.60 -0.80 12.87
N LEU A 206 7.64 -0.27 13.64
CA LEU A 206 6.24 -0.18 13.21
C LEU A 206 6.11 0.71 11.97
N ALA A 207 6.80 1.84 11.93
CA ALA A 207 6.78 2.74 10.79
C ALA A 207 7.35 2.07 9.51
N ALA A 208 8.48 1.37 9.61
CA ALA A 208 9.07 0.65 8.48
C ALA A 208 8.18 -0.51 8.02
N ASN A 209 7.64 -1.31 8.96
CA ASN A 209 6.69 -2.37 8.63
C ASN A 209 5.40 -1.84 8.01
N PHE A 210 4.93 -0.68 8.42
CA PHE A 210 3.73 -0.05 7.85
C PHE A 210 3.92 0.26 6.36
N THR A 211 5.01 0.92 5.99
CA THR A 211 5.28 1.25 4.58
C THR A 211 5.44 -0.01 3.71
N GLY A 212 6.12 -1.04 4.22
CA GLY A 212 6.23 -2.34 3.55
C GLY A 212 4.88 -3.04 3.41
N SER A 213 4.04 -3.01 4.46
CA SER A 213 2.69 -3.58 4.44
C SER A 213 1.77 -2.84 3.46
N VAL A 214 1.86 -1.52 3.36
CA VAL A 214 1.11 -0.74 2.36
C VAL A 214 1.45 -1.23 0.97
N SER A 215 2.74 -1.36 0.64
CA SER A 215 3.18 -1.88 -0.68
C SER A 215 2.63 -3.27 -0.97
N ALA A 216 2.73 -4.20 -0.02
CA ALA A 216 2.25 -5.57 -0.18
C ALA A 216 0.73 -5.62 -0.40
N ASN A 217 -0.03 -4.81 0.34
CA ASN A 217 -1.49 -4.75 0.21
C ASN A 217 -1.94 -4.08 -1.10
N ILE A 218 -1.23 -3.04 -1.59
CA ILE A 218 -1.51 -2.46 -2.91
C ILE A 218 -1.26 -3.50 -4.01
N LEU A 219 -0.19 -4.29 -3.91
CA LEU A 219 0.10 -5.35 -4.87
C LEU A 219 -1.00 -6.42 -4.87
N ALA A 220 -1.43 -6.86 -3.68
CA ALA A 220 -2.53 -7.82 -3.55
C ALA A 220 -3.85 -7.26 -4.08
N ALA A 221 -4.17 -5.99 -3.78
CA ALA A 221 -5.33 -5.29 -4.33
C ALA A 221 -5.29 -5.26 -5.85
N THR A 222 -4.16 -4.81 -6.43
CA THR A 222 -3.98 -4.73 -7.88
C THR A 222 -4.13 -6.10 -8.54
N GLY A 223 -3.66 -7.18 -7.89
CA GLY A 223 -3.85 -8.55 -8.35
C GLY A 223 -5.33 -8.97 -8.43
N LEU A 224 -6.13 -8.66 -7.40
CA LEU A 224 -7.58 -8.90 -7.39
C LEU A 224 -8.30 -8.03 -8.42
N GLU A 225 -7.95 -6.75 -8.48
CA GLU A 225 -8.52 -5.78 -9.41
C GLU A 225 -8.23 -6.17 -10.87
N ALA A 226 -7.03 -6.69 -11.17
CA ALA A 226 -6.68 -7.18 -12.51
C ALA A 226 -7.53 -8.39 -12.97
N LEU A 227 -8.18 -9.09 -12.02
CA LEU A 227 -9.16 -10.13 -12.30
C LEU A 227 -10.61 -9.58 -12.34
N GLY A 228 -10.79 -8.28 -12.18
CA GLY A 228 -12.11 -7.61 -12.15
C GLY A 228 -12.83 -7.68 -10.80
N LEU A 229 -12.13 -8.09 -9.74
CA LEU A 229 -12.67 -8.23 -8.38
C LEU A 229 -12.33 -7.00 -7.52
N GLY A 230 -12.51 -5.81 -8.06
CA GLY A 230 -12.20 -4.55 -7.40
C GLY A 230 -13.36 -3.57 -7.38
N PRO A 231 -13.13 -2.35 -6.86
CA PRO A 231 -14.12 -1.30 -6.83
C PRO A 231 -14.58 -0.94 -8.24
N SER A 232 -15.86 -1.12 -8.53
CA SER A 232 -16.42 -0.85 -9.87
C SER A 232 -16.94 0.57 -10.03
N ARG A 233 -17.30 1.25 -8.93
CA ARG A 233 -17.87 2.60 -8.94
C ARG A 233 -16.83 3.71 -8.87
N VAL A 234 -15.66 3.39 -8.34
CA VAL A 234 -14.59 4.37 -8.09
C VAL A 234 -13.33 3.91 -8.81
N PRO A 235 -12.68 4.76 -9.59
CA PRO A 235 -11.45 4.37 -10.29
C PRO A 235 -10.34 3.99 -9.31
N THR A 236 -9.62 2.91 -9.67
CA THR A 236 -8.33 2.52 -9.08
C THR A 236 -7.36 2.20 -10.21
N LEU A 237 -6.07 2.15 -9.92
CA LEU A 237 -5.05 1.83 -10.93
C LEU A 237 -5.21 0.39 -11.44
N GLY A 238 -5.48 -0.58 -10.55
CA GLY A 238 -5.67 -1.97 -10.93
C GLY A 238 -6.93 -2.20 -11.76
N MET A 239 -8.06 -1.54 -11.42
CA MET A 239 -9.27 -1.60 -12.24
C MET A 239 -9.07 -0.94 -13.60
N THR A 240 -8.28 0.13 -13.68
CA THR A 240 -7.92 0.73 -14.98
C THR A 240 -7.13 -0.24 -15.84
N ILE A 241 -6.19 -1.00 -15.23
CA ILE A 241 -5.44 -2.06 -15.92
C ILE A 241 -6.38 -3.21 -16.36
N PHE A 242 -7.30 -3.62 -15.50
CA PHE A 242 -8.31 -4.63 -15.86
C PHE A 242 -9.11 -4.24 -17.10
N TYR A 243 -9.61 -3.01 -17.15
CA TYR A 243 -10.35 -2.53 -18.31
C TYR A 243 -9.46 -2.43 -19.57
N ALA A 244 -8.18 -2.09 -19.41
CA ALA A 244 -7.22 -2.08 -20.52
C ALA A 244 -6.97 -3.48 -21.08
N ILE A 245 -6.82 -4.49 -20.22
CA ILE A 245 -6.69 -5.90 -20.63
C ILE A 245 -7.96 -6.36 -21.36
N ARG A 246 -9.13 -6.12 -20.75
CA ARG A 246 -10.43 -6.50 -21.30
C ARG A 246 -10.74 -5.80 -22.63
N GLY A 247 -10.31 -4.55 -22.78
CA GLY A 247 -10.43 -3.76 -24.00
C GLY A 247 -9.37 -4.06 -25.06
N ALA A 248 -8.52 -5.09 -24.84
CA ALA A 248 -7.41 -5.46 -25.73
C ALA A 248 -6.48 -4.27 -26.06
N ALA A 249 -6.24 -3.37 -25.10
CA ALA A 249 -5.47 -2.14 -25.30
C ALA A 249 -4.07 -2.38 -25.86
N ILE A 250 -3.41 -3.48 -25.45
CA ILE A 250 -2.08 -3.87 -25.94
C ILE A 250 -2.12 -4.18 -27.43
N LEU A 251 -3.08 -5.00 -27.86
CA LEU A 251 -3.25 -5.39 -29.28
C LEU A 251 -3.63 -4.20 -30.16
N ARG A 252 -4.33 -3.22 -29.59
CA ARG A 252 -4.77 -1.99 -30.27
C ARG A 252 -3.71 -0.88 -30.24
N GLY A 253 -2.54 -1.12 -29.62
CA GLY A 253 -1.47 -0.12 -29.52
C GLY A 253 -1.79 1.06 -28.60
N MET A 254 -2.81 0.94 -27.71
CA MET A 254 -3.23 1.97 -26.75
C MET A 254 -2.36 1.93 -25.48
N TRP A 255 -1.06 2.21 -25.62
CA TRP A 255 -0.10 2.13 -24.52
C TRP A 255 -0.44 3.07 -23.35
N TRP A 256 -1.07 4.23 -23.60
CA TRP A 256 -1.45 5.19 -22.58
C TRP A 256 -2.48 4.64 -21.59
N TRP A 257 -3.32 3.70 -22.02
CA TRP A 257 -4.36 3.12 -21.19
C TRP A 257 -3.82 2.15 -20.13
N TRP A 258 -2.81 1.36 -20.46
CA TRP A 258 -2.20 0.41 -19.51
C TRP A 258 -0.87 0.92 -18.96
N GLY A 259 -0.07 1.61 -19.75
CA GLY A 259 1.28 2.03 -19.37
C GLY A 259 1.29 3.13 -18.31
N LEU A 260 0.39 4.12 -18.40
CA LEU A 260 0.33 5.21 -17.43
C LEU A 260 -0.10 4.73 -16.02
N PRO A 261 -1.14 3.90 -15.84
CA PRO A 261 -1.43 3.32 -14.52
C PRO A 261 -0.29 2.48 -13.95
N ILE A 262 0.42 1.72 -14.79
CA ILE A 262 1.60 0.95 -14.36
C ILE A 262 2.72 1.89 -13.91
N LEU A 263 2.97 2.98 -14.64
CA LEU A 263 3.97 3.99 -14.25
C LEU A 263 3.65 4.57 -12.86
N MET A 264 2.38 4.86 -12.58
CA MET A 264 1.95 5.36 -11.27
C MET A 264 2.12 4.31 -10.15
N LEU A 265 1.86 3.03 -10.45
CA LEU A 265 2.16 1.93 -9.51
C LEU A 265 3.66 1.83 -9.23
N ILE A 266 4.51 1.92 -10.26
CA ILE A 266 5.97 1.93 -10.10
C ILE A 266 6.41 3.10 -9.20
N LEU A 267 5.83 4.28 -9.40
CA LEU A 267 6.12 5.46 -8.56
C LEU A 267 5.75 5.22 -7.10
N ILE A 268 4.54 4.68 -6.84
CA ILE A 268 4.08 4.36 -5.48
C ILE A 268 5.00 3.31 -4.84
N PHE A 269 5.26 2.20 -5.52
CA PHE A 269 6.11 1.14 -4.99
C PHE A 269 7.54 1.60 -4.73
N SER A 270 8.14 2.34 -5.66
CA SER A 270 9.47 2.91 -5.49
C SER A 270 9.52 3.89 -4.32
N GLY A 271 8.50 4.75 -4.18
CA GLY A 271 8.38 5.69 -3.08
C GLY A 271 8.26 4.99 -1.72
N LEU A 272 7.37 4.01 -1.61
CA LEU A 272 7.19 3.22 -0.38
C LEU A 272 8.43 2.37 -0.04
N PHE A 273 9.09 1.79 -1.04
CA PHE A 273 10.32 1.03 -0.87
C PHE A 273 11.46 1.90 -0.32
N LEU A 274 11.65 3.09 -0.90
CA LEU A 274 12.65 4.05 -0.42
C LEU A 274 12.33 4.53 1.00
N LEU A 275 11.05 4.75 1.33
CA LEU A 275 10.62 5.07 2.69
C LEU A 275 10.92 3.92 3.65
N THR A 276 10.62 2.68 3.28
CA THR A 276 10.89 1.50 4.11
C THR A 276 12.38 1.41 4.44
N ILE A 277 13.26 1.44 3.42
CA ILE A 277 14.71 1.39 3.64
C ILE A 277 15.19 2.57 4.48
N GLY A 278 14.69 3.77 4.20
CA GLY A 278 15.07 4.96 4.96
C GLY A 278 14.66 4.90 6.43
N LEU A 279 13.48 4.36 6.72
CA LEU A 279 12.99 4.15 8.09
C LEU A 279 13.76 3.03 8.80
N ASP A 280 14.12 1.95 8.10
CA ASP A 280 14.95 0.87 8.65
C ASP A 280 16.35 1.38 9.04
N GLU A 281 16.96 2.26 8.24
CA GLU A 281 18.24 2.89 8.57
C GLU A 281 18.14 3.84 9.79
N VAL A 282 16.98 4.42 10.04
CA VAL A 282 16.70 5.19 11.28
C VAL A 282 16.49 4.25 12.47
N ALA A 283 15.75 3.16 12.27
CA ALA A 283 15.47 2.18 13.31
C ALA A 283 16.72 1.41 13.76
N ASN A 284 17.67 1.16 12.85
CA ASN A 284 18.89 0.41 13.11
C ASN A 284 20.16 1.18 12.68
N PRO A 285 20.75 2.00 13.57
CA PRO A 285 21.94 2.80 13.25
C PRO A 285 23.19 2.00 12.84
N ARG A 286 23.25 0.70 13.17
CA ARG A 286 24.38 -0.18 12.80
C ARG A 286 24.48 -0.39 11.27
N LEU A 287 23.38 -0.25 10.55
CA LEU A 287 23.38 -0.35 9.09
C LEU A 287 24.10 0.83 8.40
N ARG A 288 24.35 1.93 9.12
CA ARG A 288 25.08 3.10 8.61
C ARG A 288 26.58 2.91 8.58
N GLY A 289 27.15 2.22 9.58
CA GLY A 289 28.61 2.05 9.73
C GLY A 289 29.26 1.18 8.66
N ILE A 290 28.50 0.38 7.93
CA ILE A 290 29.04 -0.49 6.86
C ILE A 290 29.35 0.32 5.59
N LYS A 291 28.68 1.45 5.37
CA LYS A 291 28.87 2.30 4.18
C LYS A 291 30.03 3.29 4.29
N GLU A 292 30.52 3.57 5.48
CA GLU A 292 31.69 4.46 5.66
C GLU A 292 33.04 3.71 5.54
N MET A 293 33.01 2.37 5.39
CA MET A 293 34.17 1.52 5.25
C MET A 293 34.36 0.95 3.83
N THR A 294 33.50 1.29 2.87
CA THR A 294 33.62 0.97 1.44
C THR A 294 33.72 2.23 0.61
#